data_92bd0f895ab32a0755800492c0c411f0
#
_entry.id   92bd0f895ab32a0755800492c0c411f0
#
_cell.length_a   1.000
_cell.length_b   1.000
_cell.length_c   1.000
_cell.angle_alpha   90.00
_cell.angle_beta   90.00
_cell.angle_gamma   90.00
#
_symmetry.space_group_name_H-M   'P 1'
#
loop_
_entity.id
_entity.type
_entity.pdbx_description
1 polymer ?
#
loop_
_entity_poly.entity_id
_entity_poly.type
_entity_poly.pdbx_seq_one_letter_code
_entity_poly.pdbx_strand_id
1 'polypeptide(L)'
;MNSNGFPTALWVVPVPEFGGVARHVVDMARAGLPGFNLVVLAPEGKLTSRLEELGVTVIKAEFGPDYGFKTSFVSLQKAVEQLRPDIVHSHLAYADVVATAVVNALRIRSVIKRDTCVPKLLTTEHGIAGNDSVYHGSSWRSKLMETVHRVRLWGTDQAIAVSRSTAEQM
;
A
#
# COMPACT_ATOMS: atom_id res chain seq x y z
N MET A 1 3.15 -3.93 -20.95
CA MET A 1 2.81 -5.37 -20.80
C MET A 1 4.11 -6.09 -20.52
N ASN A 2 4.24 -6.70 -19.33
CA ASN A 2 5.44 -7.46 -19.01
C ASN A 2 5.47 -8.74 -19.85
N SER A 3 6.65 -9.08 -20.37
CA SER A 3 6.89 -10.13 -21.35
C SER A 3 6.54 -11.56 -20.90
N ASN A 4 6.21 -11.75 -19.63
CA ASN A 4 6.03 -13.09 -19.04
C ASN A 4 4.56 -13.53 -18.86
N GLY A 5 3.58 -12.68 -19.21
CA GLY A 5 2.15 -13.00 -19.07
C GLY A 5 1.62 -13.11 -17.63
N PHE A 6 2.45 -12.89 -16.61
CA PHE A 6 2.01 -12.89 -15.20
C PHE A 6 1.31 -11.61 -14.82
N PRO A 7 0.29 -11.66 -13.95
CA PRO A 7 -0.33 -10.48 -13.38
C PRO A 7 0.68 -9.66 -12.57
N THR A 8 0.43 -8.35 -12.48
CA THR A 8 1.31 -7.41 -11.78
C THR A 8 0.74 -7.03 -10.42
N ALA A 9 1.55 -7.21 -9.39
CA ALA A 9 1.28 -6.73 -8.04
C ALA A 9 2.12 -5.47 -7.75
N LEU A 10 1.45 -4.34 -7.52
CA LEU A 10 2.05 -3.10 -7.08
C LEU A 10 2.00 -3.01 -5.56
N TRP A 11 3.14 -3.17 -4.91
CA TRP A 11 3.27 -2.95 -3.48
C TRP A 11 3.53 -1.48 -3.18
N VAL A 12 2.83 -0.93 -2.19
CA VAL A 12 2.87 0.50 -1.85
C VAL A 12 3.37 0.65 -0.42
N VAL A 13 4.56 1.23 -0.28
CA VAL A 13 5.29 1.30 1.00
C VAL A 13 5.67 2.76 1.29
N PRO A 14 5.17 3.38 2.38
CA PRO A 14 5.32 4.82 2.62
C PRO A 14 6.58 5.17 3.44
N VAL A 15 7.61 4.33 3.42
CA VAL A 15 8.82 4.54 4.23
C VAL A 15 10.09 4.43 3.38
N PRO A 16 11.02 5.40 3.49
CA PRO A 16 12.31 5.36 2.80
C PRO A 16 13.36 4.55 3.57
N GLU A 17 13.25 4.51 4.90
CA GLU A 17 14.25 3.93 5.80
C GLU A 17 14.07 2.43 6.00
N PHE A 18 15.14 1.78 6.45
CA PHE A 18 15.17 0.33 6.66
C PHE A 18 14.74 -0.02 8.10
N GLY A 19 13.44 -0.22 8.30
CA GLY A 19 12.82 -0.67 9.55
C GLY A 19 12.14 -2.04 9.40
N GLY A 20 11.32 -2.43 10.37
CA GLY A 20 10.64 -3.74 10.38
C GLY A 20 9.82 -4.02 9.13
N VAL A 21 9.01 -3.05 8.68
CA VAL A 21 8.19 -3.16 7.46
C VAL A 21 9.08 -3.27 6.22
N ALA A 22 10.11 -2.42 6.10
CA ALA A 22 11.04 -2.48 4.98
C ALA A 22 11.76 -3.82 4.91
N ARG A 23 12.16 -4.39 6.07
CA ARG A 23 12.75 -5.72 6.17
C ARG A 23 11.79 -6.80 5.66
N HIS A 24 10.54 -6.77 6.12
CA HIS A 24 9.50 -7.70 5.64
C HIS A 24 9.35 -7.63 4.12
N VAL A 25 9.23 -6.42 3.57
CA VAL A 25 9.11 -6.21 2.11
C VAL A 25 10.32 -6.78 1.35
N VAL A 26 11.54 -6.54 1.84
CA VAL A 26 12.78 -7.06 1.24
C VAL A 26 12.87 -8.59 1.35
N ASP A 27 12.49 -9.17 2.49
CA ASP A 27 12.52 -10.64 2.68
C ASP A 27 11.50 -11.33 1.77
N MET A 28 10.31 -10.76 1.62
CA MET A 28 9.29 -11.25 0.68
C MET A 28 9.73 -11.08 -0.77
N ALA A 29 10.34 -9.94 -1.12
CA ALA A 29 10.88 -9.70 -2.45
C ALA A 29 12.00 -10.70 -2.81
N ARG A 30 12.86 -11.05 -1.84
CA ARG A 30 13.90 -12.07 -2.01
C ARG A 30 13.33 -13.47 -2.22
N ALA A 31 12.27 -13.82 -1.50
CA ALA A 31 11.56 -15.08 -1.67
C ALA A 31 10.84 -15.18 -3.03
N GLY A 32 10.57 -14.02 -3.64
CA GLY A 32 9.79 -13.89 -4.85
C GLY A 32 8.28 -13.96 -4.59
N LEU A 33 7.52 -13.54 -5.57
CA LEU A 33 6.05 -13.60 -5.56
C LEU A 33 5.59 -14.57 -6.67
N PRO A 34 5.44 -15.87 -6.36
CA PRO A 34 5.14 -16.86 -7.38
C PRO A 34 3.87 -16.52 -8.18
N GLY A 35 3.99 -16.49 -9.50
CA GLY A 35 2.87 -16.19 -10.40
C GLY A 35 2.55 -14.70 -10.56
N PHE A 36 3.36 -13.80 -10.00
CA PHE A 36 3.18 -12.35 -10.14
C PHE A 36 4.48 -11.64 -10.52
N ASN A 37 4.33 -10.53 -11.24
CA ASN A 37 5.38 -9.54 -11.40
C ASN A 37 5.29 -8.55 -10.24
N LEU A 38 6.31 -8.53 -9.39
CA LEU A 38 6.38 -7.59 -8.27
C LEU A 38 6.94 -6.24 -8.73
N VAL A 39 6.20 -5.19 -8.46
CA VAL A 39 6.64 -3.79 -8.58
C VAL A 39 6.43 -3.11 -7.22
N VAL A 40 7.39 -2.33 -6.75
CA VAL A 40 7.28 -1.63 -5.47
C VAL A 40 7.28 -0.12 -5.71
N LEU A 41 6.28 0.58 -5.18
CA LEU A 41 6.24 2.04 -5.10
C LEU A 41 6.63 2.46 -3.68
N ALA A 42 7.68 3.26 -3.57
CA ALA A 42 8.16 3.79 -2.30
C ALA A 42 8.90 5.13 -2.51
N PRO A 43 9.05 5.96 -1.47
CA PRO A 43 9.95 7.10 -1.53
C PRO A 43 11.40 6.65 -1.68
N GLU A 44 12.21 7.50 -2.31
CA GLU A 44 13.64 7.21 -2.48
C GLU A 44 14.33 7.06 -1.13
N GLY A 45 15.16 6.01 -0.96
CA GLY A 45 15.88 5.75 0.27
C GLY A 45 16.50 4.36 0.32
N LYS A 46 16.88 3.92 1.52
CA LYS A 46 17.55 2.63 1.72
C LYS A 46 16.71 1.43 1.30
N LEU A 47 15.38 1.52 1.46
CA LEU A 47 14.47 0.46 1.01
C LEU A 47 14.53 0.28 -0.50
N THR A 48 14.38 1.36 -1.26
CA THR A 48 14.39 1.31 -2.74
C THR A 48 15.72 0.82 -3.28
N SER A 49 16.85 1.31 -2.73
CA SER A 49 18.19 0.83 -3.12
C SER A 49 18.35 -0.68 -2.89
N ARG A 50 17.84 -1.18 -1.76
CA ARG A 50 17.94 -2.61 -1.44
C ARG A 50 17.09 -3.49 -2.35
N LEU A 51 15.91 -3.00 -2.76
CA LEU A 51 15.04 -3.70 -3.70
C LEU A 51 15.64 -3.72 -5.11
N GLU A 52 16.24 -2.61 -5.54
CA GLU A 52 16.94 -2.53 -6.83
C GLU A 52 18.13 -3.50 -6.89
N GLU A 53 18.91 -3.64 -5.80
CA GLU A 53 19.98 -4.65 -5.70
C GLU A 53 19.48 -6.10 -5.85
N LEU A 54 18.22 -6.37 -5.48
CA LEU A 54 17.56 -7.66 -5.66
C LEU A 54 16.92 -7.83 -7.05
N GLY A 55 17.04 -6.83 -7.94
CA GLY A 55 16.44 -6.85 -9.27
C GLY A 55 14.94 -6.60 -9.28
N VAL A 56 14.36 -6.10 -8.20
CA VAL A 56 12.94 -5.74 -8.14
C VAL A 56 12.72 -4.42 -8.88
N THR A 57 11.67 -4.36 -9.68
CA THR A 57 11.24 -3.12 -10.32
C THR A 57 10.71 -2.14 -9.27
N VAL A 58 11.32 -0.96 -9.15
CA VAL A 58 10.94 0.06 -8.18
C VAL A 58 10.45 1.32 -8.88
N ILE A 59 9.33 1.85 -8.41
CA ILE A 59 8.83 3.18 -8.76
C ILE A 59 9.15 4.11 -7.59
N LYS A 60 10.20 4.93 -7.73
CA LYS A 60 10.53 5.97 -6.76
C LYS A 60 9.54 7.12 -6.92
N ALA A 61 8.83 7.46 -5.85
CA ALA A 61 7.78 8.48 -5.88
C ALA A 61 7.74 9.27 -4.57
N GLU A 62 7.27 10.50 -4.65
CA GLU A 62 6.93 11.31 -3.48
C GLU A 62 5.67 10.72 -2.81
N PHE A 63 5.89 9.76 -1.92
CA PHE A 63 4.85 8.98 -1.27
C PHE A 63 5.17 8.75 0.21
N GLY A 64 4.23 9.07 1.09
CA GLY A 64 4.40 8.93 2.53
C GLY A 64 3.90 10.14 3.32
N PRO A 65 3.85 10.06 4.66
CA PRO A 65 3.36 11.14 5.51
C PRO A 65 4.08 12.47 5.29
N ASP A 66 5.39 12.44 5.03
CA ASP A 66 6.23 13.63 4.85
C ASP A 66 5.87 14.43 3.58
N TYR A 67 5.32 13.76 2.57
CA TYR A 67 4.87 14.39 1.32
C TYR A 67 3.40 14.83 1.35
N GLY A 68 2.67 14.41 2.35
CA GLY A 68 1.24 14.71 2.53
C GLY A 68 0.32 13.92 1.59
N PHE A 69 -0.97 13.89 1.98
CA PHE A 69 -1.97 13.04 1.33
C PHE A 69 -2.16 13.36 -0.17
N LYS A 70 -2.25 14.64 -0.54
CA LYS A 70 -2.50 15.05 -1.94
C LYS A 70 -1.39 14.58 -2.88
N THR A 71 -0.12 14.78 -2.48
CA THR A 71 1.04 14.37 -3.28
C THR A 71 1.08 12.85 -3.40
N SER A 72 0.91 12.14 -2.29
CA SER A 72 0.88 10.67 -2.27
C SER A 72 -0.26 10.10 -3.13
N PHE A 73 -1.45 10.71 -3.08
CA PHE A 73 -2.59 10.32 -3.90
C PHE A 73 -2.27 10.46 -5.40
N VAL A 74 -1.74 11.60 -5.83
CA VAL A 74 -1.38 11.86 -7.23
C VAL A 74 -0.27 10.91 -7.70
N SER A 75 0.75 10.68 -6.87
CA SER A 75 1.86 9.76 -7.17
C SER A 75 1.37 8.33 -7.36
N LEU A 76 0.53 7.83 -6.45
CA LEU A 76 -0.02 6.48 -6.56
C LEU A 76 -1.00 6.37 -7.74
N GLN A 77 -1.88 7.34 -7.95
CA GLN A 77 -2.80 7.35 -9.08
C GLN A 77 -2.06 7.26 -10.40
N LYS A 78 -1.01 8.08 -10.59
CA LYS A 78 -0.15 8.03 -11.76
C LYS A 78 0.46 6.65 -11.99
N ALA A 79 1.03 6.06 -10.92
CA ALA A 79 1.64 4.74 -11.01
C ALA A 79 0.63 3.67 -11.42
N VAL A 80 -0.58 3.68 -10.84
CA VAL A 80 -1.66 2.74 -11.19
C VAL A 80 -2.14 2.94 -12.62
N GLU A 81 -2.32 4.18 -13.07
CA GLU A 81 -2.75 4.47 -14.45
C GLU A 81 -1.71 4.04 -15.50
N GLN A 82 -0.42 4.19 -15.21
CA GLN A 82 0.68 3.82 -16.10
C GLN A 82 0.96 2.32 -16.10
N LEU A 83 1.02 1.72 -14.92
CA LEU A 83 1.38 0.31 -14.75
C LEU A 83 0.20 -0.62 -15.03
N ARG A 84 -1.03 -0.18 -14.77
CA ARG A 84 -2.27 -0.98 -14.81
C ARG A 84 -2.11 -2.29 -14.04
N PRO A 85 -1.78 -2.26 -12.75
CA PRO A 85 -1.55 -3.47 -11.98
C PRO A 85 -2.86 -4.22 -11.77
N ASP A 86 -2.78 -5.54 -11.61
CA ASP A 86 -3.91 -6.38 -11.25
C ASP A 86 -4.23 -6.25 -9.74
N ILE A 87 -3.19 -6.04 -8.95
CA ILE A 87 -3.27 -5.88 -7.49
C ILE A 87 -2.52 -4.62 -7.06
N VAL A 88 -3.15 -3.82 -6.21
CA VAL A 88 -2.49 -2.83 -5.36
C VAL A 88 -2.44 -3.38 -3.95
N HIS A 89 -1.25 -3.51 -3.38
CA HIS A 89 -1.04 -4.05 -2.04
C HIS A 89 -0.35 -3.02 -1.16
N SER A 90 -1.08 -2.47 -0.23
CA SER A 90 -0.59 -1.43 0.67
C SER A 90 -0.01 -2.00 1.96
N HIS A 91 1.03 -1.35 2.47
CA HIS A 91 1.70 -1.67 3.72
C HIS A 91 1.69 -0.43 4.62
N LEU A 92 1.24 -0.57 5.85
CA LEU A 92 1.03 0.50 6.85
C LEU A 92 -0.21 1.36 6.60
N ALA A 93 -0.81 1.78 7.69
CA ALA A 93 -2.08 2.51 7.73
C ALA A 93 -2.14 3.75 6.82
N TYR A 94 -1.03 4.50 6.68
CA TYR A 94 -1.00 5.64 5.78
C TYR A 94 -1.18 5.23 4.31
N ALA A 95 -0.42 4.22 3.87
CA ALA A 95 -0.54 3.71 2.51
C ALA A 95 -1.92 3.12 2.24
N ASP A 96 -2.52 2.48 3.25
CA ASP A 96 -3.87 1.91 3.13
C ASP A 96 -4.92 2.99 2.86
N VAL A 97 -4.86 4.11 3.60
CA VAL A 97 -5.79 5.24 3.42
C VAL A 97 -5.65 5.83 2.02
N VAL A 98 -4.40 6.06 1.56
CA VAL A 98 -4.15 6.61 0.22
C VAL A 98 -4.57 5.62 -0.87
N ALA A 99 -4.22 4.33 -0.73
CA ALA A 99 -4.55 3.29 -1.71
C ALA A 99 -6.07 3.08 -1.80
N THR A 100 -6.77 3.05 -0.67
CA THR A 100 -8.24 2.99 -0.62
C THR A 100 -8.86 4.17 -1.37
N ALA A 101 -8.36 5.37 -1.14
CA ALA A 101 -8.89 6.56 -1.83
C ALA A 101 -8.65 6.49 -3.35
N VAL A 102 -7.45 6.11 -3.78
CA VAL A 102 -7.10 5.99 -5.21
C VAL A 102 -7.94 4.89 -5.89
N VAL A 103 -7.98 3.69 -5.32
CA VAL A 103 -8.69 2.55 -5.93
C VAL A 103 -10.19 2.81 -5.98
N ASN A 104 -10.78 3.40 -4.93
CA ASN A 104 -12.21 3.76 -4.95
C ASN A 104 -12.52 4.88 -5.96
N ALA A 105 -11.64 5.87 -6.11
CA ALA A 105 -11.80 6.88 -7.17
C ALA A 105 -11.77 6.23 -8.56
N LEU A 106 -10.90 5.25 -8.79
CA LEU A 106 -10.85 4.48 -10.03
C LEU A 106 -12.10 3.61 -10.22
N ARG A 107 -12.61 2.98 -9.15
CA ARG A 107 -13.89 2.21 -9.18
C ARG A 107 -15.05 3.09 -9.62
N ILE A 108 -15.20 4.27 -9.04
CA ILE A 108 -16.25 5.23 -9.42
C ILE A 108 -16.09 5.65 -10.89
N ARG A 109 -14.85 5.99 -11.28
CA ARG A 109 -14.56 6.39 -12.67
C ARG A 109 -14.83 5.26 -13.67
N SER A 110 -14.56 4.01 -13.31
CA SER A 110 -14.77 2.85 -14.18
C SER A 110 -16.25 2.62 -14.47
N VAL A 111 -17.12 2.82 -13.49
CA VAL A 111 -18.59 2.76 -13.68
C VAL A 111 -19.03 3.79 -14.70
N ILE A 112 -18.48 5.00 -14.63
CA ILE A 112 -18.85 6.11 -15.53
C ILE A 112 -18.29 5.89 -16.95
N LYS A 113 -17.02 5.46 -17.05
CA LYS A 113 -16.31 5.32 -18.32
C LYS A 113 -16.36 3.93 -18.94
N ARG A 114 -16.99 2.95 -18.28
CA ARG A 114 -17.00 1.53 -18.66
C ARG A 114 -15.58 0.96 -18.86
N ASP A 115 -14.62 1.46 -18.11
CA ASP A 115 -13.25 0.92 -18.09
C ASP A 115 -13.18 -0.19 -17.03
N THR A 116 -12.83 -1.39 -17.44
CA THR A 116 -12.87 -2.58 -16.57
C THR A 116 -11.56 -2.84 -15.82
N CYS A 117 -10.54 -2.04 -16.03
CA CYS A 117 -9.22 -2.27 -15.44
C CYS A 117 -9.08 -1.55 -14.07
N VAL A 118 -9.76 -2.09 -13.06
CA VAL A 118 -9.61 -1.63 -11.67
C VAL A 118 -8.87 -2.69 -10.87
N PRO A 119 -7.75 -2.36 -10.22
CA PRO A 119 -6.99 -3.34 -9.44
C PRO A 119 -7.77 -3.82 -8.21
N LYS A 120 -7.47 -5.04 -7.76
CA LYS A 120 -7.83 -5.50 -6.42
C LYS A 120 -6.98 -4.77 -5.40
N LEU A 121 -7.58 -4.41 -4.26
CA LEU A 121 -6.90 -3.75 -3.16
C LEU A 121 -6.67 -4.72 -2.01
N LEU A 122 -5.40 -4.98 -1.70
CA LEU A 122 -4.98 -5.74 -0.55
C LEU A 122 -4.27 -4.82 0.46
N THR A 123 -4.36 -5.14 1.74
CA THR A 123 -3.58 -4.48 2.78
C THR A 123 -2.89 -5.49 3.68
N THR A 124 -1.67 -5.19 4.13
CA THR A 124 -0.98 -5.93 5.19
C THR A 124 -0.88 -5.09 6.45
N GLU A 125 -1.53 -5.57 7.51
CA GLU A 125 -1.43 -4.99 8.84
C GLU A 125 -0.18 -5.52 9.55
N HIS A 126 0.79 -4.62 9.75
CA HIS A 126 2.07 -4.93 10.43
C HIS A 126 1.99 -4.81 11.96
N GLY A 127 0.89 -4.40 12.49
CA GLY A 127 0.58 -4.17 13.89
C GLY A 127 -0.42 -3.05 14.00
N ILE A 128 -1.47 -3.27 14.76
CA ILE A 128 -2.36 -2.19 15.14
C ILE A 128 -1.57 -1.42 16.20
N ALA A 129 -1.28 -0.14 15.94
CA ALA A 129 -0.68 0.72 16.95
C ALA A 129 -1.55 0.62 18.19
N GLY A 130 -1.02 -0.08 19.21
CA GLY A 130 -1.73 -0.35 20.44
C GLY A 130 -2.29 0.95 21.03
N ASN A 131 -3.38 0.82 21.74
CA ASN A 131 -4.23 1.89 22.25
C ASN A 131 -3.53 3.06 22.96
N ASP A 132 -2.25 2.97 23.31
CA ASP A 132 -1.64 3.93 24.24
C ASP A 132 -0.43 4.72 23.70
N SER A 133 0.20 4.37 22.60
CA SER A 133 1.53 4.95 22.32
C SER A 133 1.62 5.96 21.17
N VAL A 134 0.61 6.08 20.31
CA VAL A 134 0.72 6.93 19.11
C VAL A 134 -0.28 8.09 19.09
N TYR A 135 -1.34 8.05 19.89
CA TYR A 135 -2.40 9.07 19.88
C TYR A 135 -2.64 9.73 21.24
N HIS A 136 -1.59 10.18 21.91
CA HIS A 136 -1.73 11.15 23.00
C HIS A 136 -2.19 12.52 22.47
N GLY A 137 -3.40 12.55 21.95
CA GLY A 137 -4.02 13.76 21.43
C GLY A 137 -5.54 13.65 21.53
N SER A 138 -6.21 14.77 21.78
CA SER A 138 -7.63 14.94 22.09
C SER A 138 -8.58 13.83 21.60
N SER A 139 -9.57 13.45 22.38
CA SER A 139 -10.51 12.34 22.17
C SER A 139 -11.24 12.34 20.80
N TRP A 140 -11.38 13.50 20.16
CA TRP A 140 -11.98 13.61 18.82
C TRP A 140 -11.06 13.13 17.69
N ARG A 141 -9.74 13.34 17.80
CA ARG A 141 -8.75 12.84 16.84
C ARG A 141 -8.67 11.30 16.89
N SER A 142 -8.74 10.73 18.08
CA SER A 142 -8.79 9.28 18.25
C SER A 142 -10.02 8.67 17.58
N LYS A 143 -11.21 9.24 17.81
CA LYS A 143 -12.46 8.79 17.15
C LYS A 143 -12.43 8.95 15.63
N LEU A 144 -11.84 10.05 15.14
CA LEU A 144 -11.68 10.28 13.71
C LEU A 144 -10.77 9.21 13.08
N MET A 145 -9.65 8.91 13.73
CA MET A 145 -8.72 7.88 13.26
C MET A 145 -9.34 6.48 13.30
N GLU A 146 -10.09 6.14 14.33
CA GLU A 146 -10.84 4.88 14.39
C GLU A 146 -11.85 4.77 13.23
N THR A 147 -12.55 5.85 12.94
CA THR A 147 -13.47 5.90 11.79
C THR A 147 -12.72 5.73 10.47
N VAL A 148 -11.60 6.40 10.28
CA VAL A 148 -10.74 6.26 9.10
C VAL A 148 -10.23 4.81 8.97
N HIS A 149 -9.84 4.17 10.08
CA HIS A 149 -9.44 2.77 10.09
C HIS A 149 -10.55 1.81 9.66
N ARG A 150 -11.77 2.04 10.12
CA ARG A 150 -12.93 1.22 9.70
C ARG A 150 -13.28 1.43 8.22
N VAL A 151 -13.31 2.70 7.78
CA VAL A 151 -13.66 3.04 6.38
C VAL A 151 -12.63 2.48 5.38
N ARG A 152 -11.34 2.50 5.72
CA ARG A 152 -10.31 1.92 4.84
C ARG A 152 -10.51 0.42 4.62
N LEU A 153 -10.89 -0.33 5.66
CA LEU A 153 -11.13 -1.78 5.55
C LEU A 153 -12.34 -2.08 4.66
N TRP A 154 -13.37 -1.25 4.66
CA TRP A 154 -14.53 -1.42 3.76
C TRP A 154 -14.18 -1.24 2.28
N GLY A 155 -13.15 -0.46 1.97
CA GLY A 155 -12.67 -0.26 0.60
C GLY A 155 -11.68 -1.33 0.13
N THR A 156 -11.22 -2.21 1.03
CA THR A 156 -10.21 -3.24 0.79
C THR A 156 -10.87 -4.55 0.38
N ASP A 157 -10.36 -5.20 -0.66
CA ASP A 157 -10.87 -6.52 -1.11
C ASP A 157 -10.39 -7.63 -0.17
N GLN A 158 -9.17 -7.50 0.41
CA GLN A 158 -8.61 -8.45 1.35
C GLN A 158 -7.59 -7.81 2.29
N ALA A 159 -7.66 -8.16 3.57
CA ALA A 159 -6.68 -7.77 4.58
C ALA A 159 -5.87 -8.97 5.06
N ILE A 160 -4.58 -8.77 5.26
CA ILE A 160 -3.61 -9.78 5.71
C ILE A 160 -3.04 -9.33 7.04
N ALA A 161 -3.15 -10.15 8.08
CA ALA A 161 -2.50 -9.92 9.36
C ALA A 161 -1.15 -10.66 9.42
N VAL A 162 -0.09 -9.98 9.85
CA VAL A 162 1.24 -10.60 9.99
C VAL A 162 1.36 -11.55 11.18
N SER A 163 0.39 -11.52 12.10
CA SER A 163 0.34 -12.41 13.28
C SER A 163 -1.10 -12.69 13.70
N ARG A 164 -1.28 -13.77 14.49
CA ARG A 164 -2.59 -14.08 15.11
C ARG A 164 -3.07 -12.95 16.02
N SER A 165 -2.18 -12.35 16.80
CA SER A 165 -2.51 -11.21 17.66
C SER A 165 -2.99 -10.01 16.86
N THR A 166 -2.40 -9.74 15.69
CA THR A 166 -2.87 -8.68 14.79
C THR A 166 -4.25 -9.04 14.22
N ALA A 167 -4.48 -10.29 13.84
CA ALA A 167 -5.76 -10.73 13.29
C ALA A 167 -6.92 -10.64 14.30
N GLU A 168 -6.65 -10.91 15.59
CA GLU A 168 -7.64 -10.82 16.67
C GLU A 168 -8.04 -9.38 17.00
N GLN A 169 -7.25 -8.39 16.58
CA GLN A 169 -7.48 -6.96 16.80
C GLN A 169 -8.12 -6.26 15.59
N MET A 170 -8.24 -6.92 14.45
CA MET A 170 -8.88 -6.41 13.22
C MET A 170 -10.39 -6.59 13.26
#